data_6beba59fb078347aab9a1ba5a67878f5
#
_entry.id   6beba59fb078347aab9a1ba5a67878f5
#
_cell.length_a   1.000
_cell.length_b   1.000
_cell.length_c   1.000
_cell.angle_alpha   90.00
_cell.angle_beta   90.00
_cell.angle_gamma   90.00
#
_symmetry.space_group_name_H-M   'P 1'
#
loop_
_entity.id
_entity.type
_entity.pdbx_description
1 polymer ?
#
loop_
_entity_poly.entity_id
_entity_poly.type
_entity_poly.pdbx_seq_one_letter_code
_entity_poly.pdbx_strand_id
1 'polypeptide(L)'
;MDQYAEQNKDTTAFDTMIQRWIKANRTRFNIITDEARNYIQMFARKYVNDEKYAMFVSFSGGKDSTVVSDLVRKALGRPDIIHIFGNTTLEFPETDRYVQRFKAANRKTPMLRAENKEQDFYNLCETFGPPSRSLRWCCTIFKTGFIGDKLRRTFGEKTKILAFNGIRRHESASRNTYDRDYKEGAKISQQFVASPIIDWFDYDIWLYLLTERVDFNDAYRYGYTRVGCWCCPNNSHWAQFLSSLYMPEQYKRFNDILLSFAKKMGKTDPEEYVRSGGWKARQGGAGMELSKNVAIEFKPCATDAKSFNYSLNKPITPELYELFKPFGTLNFDMGKSRLGEVYILSPKTNQPIMKLQGRLGSTELKITILDTPIAARKKTVEIELKFKCQITKYQLCTGCHACENVCKFNAIHLIKNGPDDTDYHYEIDSKKCVHCYECIGHFNGGCYMRRVLLPRGKGYSENG
;
A
#
# COMPACT_ATOMS: atom_id res chain seq x y z
N MET A 1 35.18 10.79 -2.77
CA MET A 1 34.18 11.26 -3.76
C MET A 1 34.54 12.61 -4.38
N ASP A 2 35.35 13.39 -3.72
CA ASP A 2 35.79 14.71 -4.26
C ASP A 2 36.81 14.63 -5.39
N GLN A 3 37.52 13.52 -5.54
CA GLN A 3 38.49 13.34 -6.65
C GLN A 3 37.88 13.18 -8.04
N TYR A 4 36.58 12.83 -8.16
CA TYR A 4 35.89 12.78 -9.44
C TYR A 4 35.33 14.12 -9.92
N ALA A 5 35.17 15.07 -9.00
CA ALA A 5 34.68 16.42 -9.32
C ALA A 5 35.75 17.31 -9.96
N GLU A 6 37.04 17.04 -9.72
CA GLU A 6 38.14 17.83 -10.28
C GLU A 6 38.58 17.43 -11.69
N GLN A 7 38.19 16.26 -12.18
CA GLN A 7 38.63 15.77 -13.50
C GLN A 7 37.78 16.22 -14.69
N ASN A 8 36.61 16.85 -14.48
CA ASN A 8 35.76 17.30 -15.58
C ASN A 8 35.85 18.82 -15.82
N LYS A 9 36.97 19.27 -16.34
CA LYS A 9 37.12 20.65 -16.87
C LYS A 9 36.43 20.90 -18.22
N ASP A 10 35.82 19.90 -18.86
CA ASP A 10 35.15 20.04 -20.16
C ASP A 10 33.61 19.97 -20.04
N THR A 11 33.05 20.74 -19.08
CA THR A 11 31.60 20.95 -18.96
C THR A 11 31.02 21.67 -20.19
N THR A 12 31.83 22.47 -20.90
CA THR A 12 31.41 23.26 -22.06
C THR A 12 30.96 22.42 -23.27
N ALA A 13 31.59 21.29 -23.54
CA ALA A 13 31.19 20.40 -24.64
C ALA A 13 29.85 19.71 -24.33
N PHE A 14 29.71 19.22 -23.09
CA PHE A 14 28.47 18.59 -22.62
C PHE A 14 27.31 19.60 -22.58
N ASP A 15 27.51 20.78 -22.02
CA ASP A 15 26.52 21.83 -21.96
C ASP A 15 26.09 22.27 -23.36
N THR A 16 27.05 22.40 -24.29
CA THR A 16 26.74 22.70 -25.69
C THR A 16 25.90 21.63 -26.34
N MET A 17 26.21 20.34 -26.12
CA MET A 17 25.43 19.22 -26.61
C MET A 17 24.00 19.26 -26.07
N ILE A 18 23.82 19.47 -24.77
CA ILE A 18 22.49 19.59 -24.12
C ILE A 18 21.71 20.76 -24.71
N GLN A 19 22.32 21.93 -24.91
CA GLN A 19 21.64 23.09 -25.51
C GLN A 19 21.19 22.81 -26.96
N ARG A 20 22.02 22.15 -27.77
CA ARG A 20 21.64 21.70 -29.11
C ARG A 20 20.47 20.74 -29.09
N TRP A 21 20.48 19.78 -28.17
CA TRP A 21 19.41 18.81 -27.98
C TRP A 21 18.10 19.48 -27.56
N ILE A 22 18.13 20.40 -26.60
CA ILE A 22 16.97 21.20 -26.17
C ILE A 22 16.40 21.99 -27.34
N LYS A 23 17.27 22.67 -28.11
CA LYS A 23 16.86 23.47 -29.27
C LYS A 23 16.17 22.61 -30.33
N ALA A 24 16.73 21.43 -30.64
CA ALA A 24 16.16 20.50 -31.61
C ALA A 24 14.79 19.95 -31.21
N ASN A 25 14.50 19.90 -29.90
CA ASN A 25 13.27 19.35 -29.35
C ASN A 25 12.29 20.42 -28.82
N ARG A 26 12.52 21.69 -29.12
CA ARG A 26 11.74 22.79 -28.57
C ARG A 26 10.25 22.72 -28.89
N THR A 27 9.92 22.33 -30.12
CA THR A 27 8.51 22.17 -30.54
C THR A 27 7.82 21.07 -29.72
N ARG A 28 8.46 19.91 -29.58
CA ARG A 28 7.93 18.81 -28.76
C ARG A 28 7.75 19.24 -27.30
N PHE A 29 8.77 19.88 -26.73
CA PHE A 29 8.72 20.41 -25.38
C PHE A 29 7.51 21.31 -25.15
N ASN A 30 7.29 22.30 -26.03
CA ASN A 30 6.17 23.21 -25.92
C ASN A 30 4.82 22.47 -25.99
N ILE A 31 4.63 21.59 -26.96
CA ILE A 31 3.39 20.83 -27.14
C ILE A 31 3.05 20.01 -25.90
N ILE A 32 3.96 19.19 -25.41
CA ILE A 32 3.69 18.31 -24.25
C ILE A 32 3.52 19.11 -22.95
N THR A 33 4.26 20.20 -22.80
CA THR A 33 4.19 21.05 -21.59
C THR A 33 2.88 21.83 -21.56
N ASP A 34 2.48 22.45 -22.66
CA ASP A 34 1.23 23.22 -22.76
C ASP A 34 0.01 22.28 -22.60
N GLU A 35 0.07 21.09 -23.19
CA GLU A 35 -0.97 20.08 -23.01
C GLU A 35 -1.12 19.69 -21.53
N ALA A 36 -0.02 19.36 -20.86
CA ALA A 36 -0.03 18.99 -19.45
C ALA A 36 -0.49 20.15 -18.54
N ARG A 37 -0.09 21.39 -18.82
CA ARG A 37 -0.53 22.59 -18.08
C ARG A 37 -2.03 22.82 -18.26
N ASN A 38 -2.52 22.75 -19.49
CA ASN A 38 -3.95 22.90 -19.80
C ASN A 38 -4.78 21.82 -19.09
N TYR A 39 -4.31 20.57 -19.11
CA TYR A 39 -4.97 19.49 -18.38
C TYR A 39 -5.02 19.75 -16.88
N ILE A 40 -3.91 20.16 -16.25
CA ILE A 40 -3.85 20.49 -14.81
C ILE A 40 -4.85 21.59 -14.48
N GLN A 41 -4.87 22.67 -15.27
CA GLN A 41 -5.77 23.80 -15.05
C GLN A 41 -7.25 23.39 -15.21
N MET A 42 -7.57 22.63 -16.26
CA MET A 42 -8.91 22.13 -16.50
C MET A 42 -9.39 21.22 -15.37
N PHE A 43 -8.52 20.29 -14.95
CA PHE A 43 -8.84 19.37 -13.85
C PHE A 43 -9.02 20.11 -12.52
N ALA A 44 -8.16 21.06 -12.21
CA ALA A 44 -8.26 21.86 -10.99
C ALA A 44 -9.51 22.76 -10.98
N ARG A 45 -9.82 23.47 -12.08
CA ARG A 45 -10.99 24.34 -12.20
C ARG A 45 -12.31 23.63 -11.92
N LYS A 46 -12.40 22.36 -12.29
CA LYS A 46 -13.60 21.54 -12.04
C LYS A 46 -13.93 21.42 -10.54
N TYR A 47 -12.94 21.60 -9.66
CA TYR A 47 -13.06 21.33 -8.23
C TYR A 47 -12.67 22.50 -7.31
N VAL A 48 -12.09 23.58 -7.86
CA VAL A 48 -11.54 24.72 -7.06
C VAL A 48 -12.64 25.50 -6.33
N ASN A 49 -13.86 25.52 -6.85
CA ASN A 49 -14.98 26.27 -6.25
C ASN A 49 -15.77 25.48 -5.20
N ASP A 50 -15.34 24.26 -4.90
CA ASP A 50 -15.98 23.42 -3.88
C ASP A 50 -15.03 23.31 -2.67
N GLU A 51 -15.38 23.97 -1.57
CA GLU A 51 -14.63 23.95 -0.30
C GLU A 51 -14.42 22.54 0.28
N LYS A 52 -15.11 21.55 -0.29
CA LYS A 52 -14.97 20.14 0.08
C LYS A 52 -13.75 19.45 -0.53
N TYR A 53 -13.02 20.12 -1.43
CA TYR A 53 -11.88 19.53 -2.11
C TYR A 53 -10.55 20.10 -1.61
N ALA A 54 -9.65 19.21 -1.21
CA ALA A 54 -8.25 19.54 -1.00
C ALA A 54 -7.40 19.01 -2.16
N MET A 55 -6.30 19.70 -2.48
CA MET A 55 -5.37 19.29 -3.53
C MET A 55 -3.99 19.02 -2.95
N PHE A 56 -3.32 17.99 -3.45
CA PHE A 56 -1.93 17.74 -3.13
C PHE A 56 -1.18 17.12 -4.32
N VAL A 57 0.14 17.19 -4.26
CA VAL A 57 1.05 16.49 -5.18
C VAL A 57 1.65 15.29 -4.45
N SER A 58 1.52 14.10 -5.04
CA SER A 58 2.20 12.89 -4.57
C SER A 58 3.68 12.96 -4.97
N PHE A 59 4.54 13.20 -4.01
CA PHE A 59 5.97 13.40 -4.24
C PHE A 59 6.78 12.21 -3.74
N SER A 60 7.49 11.53 -4.61
CA SER A 60 8.30 10.36 -4.26
C SER A 60 9.81 10.62 -4.27
N GLY A 61 10.24 11.83 -4.62
CA GLY A 61 11.65 12.16 -4.86
C GLY A 61 12.23 11.56 -6.15
N GLY A 62 11.40 10.90 -6.98
CA GLY A 62 11.79 10.44 -8.31
C GLY A 62 11.53 11.49 -9.38
N LYS A 63 12.20 11.36 -10.55
CA LYS A 63 12.14 12.31 -11.66
C LYS A 63 10.73 12.66 -12.12
N ASP A 64 9.85 11.67 -12.21
CA ASP A 64 8.47 11.85 -12.69
C ASP A 64 7.65 12.71 -11.71
N SER A 65 7.73 12.43 -10.40
CA SER A 65 7.06 13.23 -9.37
C SER A 65 7.66 14.65 -9.24
N THR A 66 8.93 14.81 -9.57
CA THR A 66 9.60 16.12 -9.62
C THR A 66 9.03 16.97 -10.76
N VAL A 67 8.89 16.39 -11.95
CA VAL A 67 8.27 17.06 -13.11
C VAL A 67 6.83 17.46 -12.80
N VAL A 68 6.02 16.55 -12.23
CA VAL A 68 4.63 16.87 -11.86
C VAL A 68 4.56 17.95 -10.81
N SER A 69 5.44 17.93 -9.81
CA SER A 69 5.54 18.99 -8.80
C SER A 69 5.75 20.36 -9.43
N ASP A 70 6.69 20.46 -10.36
CA ASP A 70 7.02 21.73 -11.01
C ASP A 70 5.89 22.19 -11.95
N LEU A 71 5.36 21.28 -12.78
CA LEU A 71 4.21 21.54 -13.67
C LEU A 71 2.99 22.05 -12.90
N VAL A 72 2.60 21.37 -11.83
CA VAL A 72 1.39 21.73 -11.06
C VAL A 72 1.55 23.08 -10.40
N ARG A 73 2.70 23.35 -9.77
CA ARG A 73 2.96 24.65 -9.14
C ARG A 73 2.93 25.80 -10.16
N LYS A 74 3.53 25.61 -11.33
CA LYS A 74 3.55 26.58 -12.42
C LYS A 74 2.18 26.77 -13.07
N ALA A 75 1.50 25.66 -13.40
CA ALA A 75 0.20 25.70 -14.07
C ALA A 75 -0.91 26.36 -13.24
N LEU A 76 -0.88 26.16 -11.92
CA LEU A 76 -1.87 26.73 -11.00
C LEU A 76 -1.43 28.06 -10.39
N GLY A 77 -0.17 28.48 -10.56
CA GLY A 77 0.38 29.64 -9.84
C GLY A 77 0.40 29.44 -8.31
N ARG A 78 0.44 28.18 -7.84
CA ARG A 78 0.31 27.78 -6.44
C ARG A 78 1.60 27.16 -5.90
N PRO A 79 2.59 27.96 -5.50
CA PRO A 79 3.80 27.44 -4.87
C PRO A 79 3.53 26.82 -3.49
N ASP A 80 2.40 27.12 -2.90
CA ASP A 80 1.93 26.69 -1.58
C ASP A 80 1.14 25.36 -1.61
N ILE A 81 0.99 24.71 -2.77
CA ILE A 81 0.29 23.44 -2.86
C ILE A 81 1.00 22.36 -2.02
N ILE A 82 0.23 21.65 -1.22
CA ILE A 82 0.78 20.62 -0.32
C ILE A 82 1.39 19.48 -1.14
N HIS A 83 2.57 19.04 -0.72
CA HIS A 83 3.23 17.84 -1.23
C HIS A 83 3.23 16.76 -0.14
N ILE A 84 2.99 15.50 -0.52
CA ILE A 84 3.08 14.38 0.41
C ILE A 84 4.16 13.42 -0.05
N PHE A 85 5.18 13.25 0.79
CA PHE A 85 6.26 12.30 0.62
C PHE A 85 5.99 11.07 1.49
N GLY A 86 5.72 9.93 0.84
CA GLY A 86 5.58 8.64 1.51
C GLY A 86 6.95 8.01 1.74
N ASN A 87 7.50 8.20 2.93
CA ASN A 87 8.77 7.61 3.32
C ASN A 87 8.58 6.18 3.81
N THR A 88 9.17 5.24 3.09
CA THR A 88 9.12 3.81 3.46
C THR A 88 10.25 3.40 4.41
N THR A 89 11.14 4.31 4.79
CA THR A 89 12.42 4.03 5.48
C THR A 89 13.41 3.17 4.68
N LEU A 90 13.03 2.79 3.47
CA LEU A 90 13.81 1.96 2.53
C LEU A 90 14.21 2.74 1.28
N GLU A 91 14.15 4.05 1.35
CA GLU A 91 14.54 4.91 0.23
C GLU A 91 16.08 4.92 0.09
N PHE A 92 16.55 5.27 -1.10
CA PHE A 92 17.97 5.55 -1.29
C PHE A 92 18.38 6.77 -0.45
N PRO A 93 19.60 6.80 0.12
CA PRO A 93 20.11 7.96 0.84
C PRO A 93 20.03 9.25 0.01
N GLU A 94 20.24 9.16 -1.30
CA GLU A 94 20.13 10.27 -2.25
C GLU A 94 18.71 10.82 -2.31
N THR A 95 17.70 10.00 -2.06
CA THR A 95 16.31 10.46 -2.03
C THR A 95 16.06 11.38 -0.85
N ASP A 96 16.53 11.02 0.34
CA ASP A 96 16.40 11.90 1.51
C ASP A 96 17.19 13.21 1.30
N ARG A 97 18.41 13.15 0.77
CA ARG A 97 19.21 14.34 0.42
C ARG A 97 18.49 15.22 -0.59
N TYR A 98 17.92 14.62 -1.63
CA TYR A 98 17.16 15.34 -2.64
C TYR A 98 15.89 15.99 -2.05
N VAL A 99 15.13 15.27 -1.22
CA VAL A 99 13.96 15.83 -0.54
C VAL A 99 14.33 17.02 0.33
N GLN A 100 15.48 17.00 1.02
CA GLN A 100 15.96 18.14 1.80
C GLN A 100 16.33 19.33 0.89
N ARG A 101 17.06 19.10 -0.21
CA ARG A 101 17.37 20.16 -1.20
C ARG A 101 16.09 20.75 -1.79
N PHE A 102 15.12 19.91 -2.16
CA PHE A 102 13.83 20.35 -2.66
C PHE A 102 13.11 21.27 -1.66
N LYS A 103 13.05 20.89 -0.39
CA LYS A 103 12.45 21.72 0.67
C LYS A 103 13.17 23.05 0.84
N ALA A 104 14.49 23.04 0.83
CA ALA A 104 15.31 24.26 0.96
C ALA A 104 15.08 25.22 -0.22
N ALA A 105 15.00 24.70 -1.45
CA ALA A 105 14.77 25.49 -2.65
C ALA A 105 13.31 25.96 -2.80
N ASN A 106 12.34 25.24 -2.22
CA ASN A 106 10.91 25.51 -2.37
C ASN A 106 10.24 25.80 -1.01
N ARG A 107 10.73 26.81 -0.29
CA ARG A 107 10.28 27.13 1.09
C ARG A 107 8.78 27.41 1.22
N LYS A 108 8.12 27.86 0.14
CA LYS A 108 6.68 28.11 0.12
C LYS A 108 5.85 26.84 -0.09
N THR A 109 6.48 25.70 -0.45
CA THR A 109 5.81 24.43 -0.72
C THR A 109 5.81 23.55 0.52
N PRO A 110 4.65 23.35 1.19
CA PRO A 110 4.57 22.47 2.35
C PRO A 110 4.84 21.03 1.94
N MET A 111 5.80 20.37 2.61
CA MET A 111 6.13 18.97 2.40
C MET A 111 5.76 18.15 3.63
N LEU A 112 4.69 17.37 3.54
CA LEU A 112 4.28 16.45 4.60
C LEU A 112 4.96 15.10 4.40
N ARG A 113 5.56 14.56 5.45
CA ARG A 113 6.16 13.24 5.47
C ARG A 113 5.16 12.25 6.08
N ALA A 114 4.82 11.20 5.34
CA ALA A 114 4.03 10.08 5.81
C ALA A 114 4.98 8.89 6.00
N GLU A 115 5.08 8.38 7.22
CA GLU A 115 6.09 7.40 7.61
C GLU A 115 5.55 6.48 8.71
N ASN A 116 5.82 5.18 8.60
CA ASN A 116 5.62 4.24 9.69
C ASN A 116 6.92 4.15 10.50
N LYS A 117 6.91 4.64 11.73
CA LYS A 117 8.03 4.58 12.66
C LYS A 117 7.95 3.41 13.66
N GLU A 118 6.82 2.72 13.67
CA GLU A 118 6.51 1.70 14.68
C GLU A 118 6.97 0.31 14.26
N GLN A 119 7.15 0.10 12.95
CA GLN A 119 7.52 -1.20 12.40
C GLN A 119 8.91 -1.16 11.77
N ASP A 120 9.71 -2.16 12.07
CA ASP A 120 11.00 -2.37 11.42
C ASP A 120 10.85 -3.35 10.24
N PHE A 121 11.38 -2.95 9.09
CA PHE A 121 11.29 -3.75 7.86
C PHE A 121 11.97 -5.11 7.98
N TYR A 122 13.12 -5.15 8.62
CA TYR A 122 13.90 -6.38 8.71
C TYR A 122 13.24 -7.39 9.66
N ASN A 123 12.70 -6.92 10.79
CA ASN A 123 11.92 -7.76 11.71
C ASN A 123 10.67 -8.31 11.02
N LEU A 124 10.01 -7.50 10.21
CA LEU A 124 8.86 -7.97 9.42
C LEU A 124 9.28 -8.94 8.30
N CYS A 125 10.49 -8.83 7.74
CA CYS A 125 11.01 -9.84 6.82
C CYS A 125 11.23 -11.20 7.52
N GLU A 126 11.66 -11.21 8.76
CA GLU A 126 11.79 -12.45 9.55
C GLU A 126 10.43 -13.05 9.85
N THR A 127 9.45 -12.22 10.17
CA THR A 127 8.08 -12.64 10.48
C THR A 127 7.31 -13.11 9.25
N PHE A 128 7.35 -12.36 8.15
CA PHE A 128 6.50 -12.58 6.96
C PHE A 128 7.25 -13.17 5.78
N GLY A 129 8.54 -13.30 5.91
CA GLY A 129 9.44 -13.52 4.79
C GLY A 129 9.62 -12.26 3.94
N PRO A 130 10.67 -12.20 3.11
CA PRO A 130 10.95 -11.04 2.28
C PRO A 130 9.76 -10.71 1.36
N PRO A 131 9.52 -9.43 1.05
CA PRO A 131 8.46 -9.05 0.11
C PRO A 131 8.75 -9.62 -1.27
N SER A 132 7.69 -9.88 -2.04
CA SER A 132 7.80 -10.38 -3.41
C SER A 132 6.92 -9.57 -4.35
N ARG A 133 7.01 -9.81 -5.66
CA ARG A 133 6.19 -9.12 -6.67
C ARG A 133 4.69 -9.32 -6.45
N SER A 134 4.28 -10.51 -5.98
CA SER A 134 2.90 -10.84 -5.66
C SER A 134 2.48 -10.48 -4.23
N LEU A 135 3.44 -10.36 -3.31
CA LEU A 135 3.21 -10.11 -1.89
C LEU A 135 3.99 -8.89 -1.40
N ARG A 136 3.63 -7.72 -1.90
CA ARG A 136 4.24 -6.42 -1.54
C ARG A 136 3.64 -5.86 -0.25
N TRP A 137 3.67 -6.64 0.83
CA TRP A 137 3.18 -6.21 2.13
C TRP A 137 3.85 -4.90 2.61
N CYS A 138 5.13 -4.71 2.28
CA CYS A 138 5.87 -3.50 2.61
C CYS A 138 5.24 -2.23 2.03
N CYS A 139 4.68 -2.28 0.80
CA CYS A 139 4.00 -1.12 0.21
C CYS A 139 2.77 -0.69 1.00
N THR A 140 2.07 -1.63 1.64
CA THR A 140 0.89 -1.31 2.44
C THR A 140 1.29 -0.82 3.81
N ILE A 141 2.18 -1.55 4.50
CA ILE A 141 2.59 -1.25 5.88
C ILE A 141 3.41 0.04 5.97
N PHE A 142 4.31 0.31 5.01
CA PHE A 142 5.21 1.46 5.09
C PHE A 142 4.84 2.66 4.20
N LYS A 143 3.88 2.50 3.27
CA LYS A 143 3.58 3.58 2.32
C LYS A 143 2.10 3.93 2.27
N THR A 144 1.28 3.07 1.69
CA THR A 144 -0.11 3.43 1.34
C THR A 144 -0.97 3.67 2.58
N GLY A 145 -0.77 2.87 3.63
CA GLY A 145 -1.50 3.02 4.88
C GLY A 145 -1.26 4.38 5.52
N PHE A 146 -0.01 4.72 5.69
CA PHE A 146 0.39 5.97 6.35
C PHE A 146 0.17 7.23 5.50
N ILE A 147 0.21 7.12 4.17
CA ILE A 147 -0.23 8.22 3.30
C ILE A 147 -1.72 8.50 3.52
N GLY A 148 -2.57 7.47 3.55
CA GLY A 148 -4.01 7.64 3.81
C GLY A 148 -4.30 8.22 5.18
N ASP A 149 -3.63 7.73 6.22
CA ASP A 149 -3.75 8.29 7.57
C ASP A 149 -3.32 9.76 7.60
N LYS A 150 -2.18 10.09 6.98
CA LYS A 150 -1.70 11.47 6.90
C LYS A 150 -2.68 12.39 6.18
N LEU A 151 -3.30 11.90 5.10
CA LEU A 151 -4.32 12.64 4.36
C LEU A 151 -5.55 12.93 5.23
N ARG A 152 -6.08 11.94 5.95
CA ARG A 152 -7.22 12.11 6.87
C ARG A 152 -6.91 13.13 7.95
N ARG A 153 -5.76 13.01 8.60
CA ARG A 153 -5.35 13.97 9.67
C ARG A 153 -5.12 15.38 9.15
N THR A 154 -4.70 15.53 7.90
CA THR A 154 -4.39 16.84 7.31
C THR A 154 -5.63 17.53 6.76
N PHE A 155 -6.52 16.80 6.08
CA PHE A 155 -7.64 17.36 5.34
C PHE A 155 -9.01 17.07 5.96
N GLY A 156 -9.05 16.27 7.02
CA GLY A 156 -10.28 15.82 7.65
C GLY A 156 -10.99 14.70 6.89
N GLU A 157 -11.95 14.05 7.54
CA GLU A 157 -12.61 12.85 7.03
C GLU A 157 -13.60 13.11 5.88
N LYS A 158 -14.14 14.32 5.80
CA LYS A 158 -15.19 14.68 4.82
C LYS A 158 -14.63 15.28 3.53
N THR A 159 -13.34 15.55 3.48
CA THR A 159 -12.73 16.24 2.35
C THR A 159 -12.43 15.27 1.22
N LYS A 160 -12.92 15.55 0.02
CA LYS A 160 -12.50 14.86 -1.19
C LYS A 160 -11.13 15.39 -1.62
N ILE A 161 -10.24 14.51 -2.04
CA ILE A 161 -8.83 14.83 -2.23
C ILE A 161 -8.43 14.65 -3.69
N LEU A 162 -7.94 15.72 -4.29
CA LEU A 162 -7.37 15.70 -5.64
C LEU A 162 -5.86 15.43 -5.53
N ALA A 163 -5.42 14.31 -6.09
CA ALA A 163 -4.04 13.87 -6.07
C ALA A 163 -3.42 14.00 -7.46
N PHE A 164 -2.37 14.81 -7.61
CA PHE A 164 -1.56 14.83 -8.82
C PHE A 164 -0.43 13.83 -8.69
N ASN A 165 -0.40 12.83 -9.59
CA ASN A 165 0.56 11.74 -9.57
C ASN A 165 1.45 11.74 -10.82
N GLY A 166 2.73 11.41 -10.63
CA GLY A 166 3.70 11.21 -11.71
C GLY A 166 3.66 9.78 -12.26
N ILE A 167 2.52 9.34 -12.78
CA ILE A 167 2.34 8.02 -13.38
C ILE A 167 2.42 8.15 -14.90
N ARG A 168 3.11 7.20 -15.57
CA ARG A 168 3.19 7.12 -17.02
C ARG A 168 2.84 5.71 -17.51
N ARG A 169 2.10 5.60 -18.61
CA ARG A 169 1.71 4.32 -19.23
C ARG A 169 2.93 3.48 -19.63
N HIS A 170 3.95 4.13 -20.16
CA HIS A 170 5.15 3.46 -20.65
C HIS A 170 6.08 2.89 -19.59
N GLU A 171 5.78 3.06 -18.30
CA GLU A 171 6.60 2.50 -17.22
C GLU A 171 6.42 1.00 -17.00
N SER A 172 5.25 0.45 -17.33
CA SER A 172 4.97 -0.99 -17.19
C SER A 172 3.66 -1.39 -17.88
N ALA A 173 3.54 -2.68 -18.23
CA ALA A 173 2.32 -3.25 -18.81
C ALA A 173 1.07 -2.98 -17.93
N SER A 174 1.20 -3.06 -16.60
CA SER A 174 0.09 -2.75 -15.69
C SER A 174 -0.32 -1.27 -15.76
N ARG A 175 0.62 -0.34 -15.95
CA ARG A 175 0.29 1.09 -16.02
C ARG A 175 -0.24 1.52 -17.38
N ASN A 176 0.01 0.72 -18.41
CA ASN A 176 -0.51 0.98 -19.75
C ASN A 176 -2.04 0.98 -19.82
N THR A 177 -2.69 0.28 -18.86
CA THR A 177 -4.16 0.21 -18.76
C THR A 177 -4.77 1.32 -17.91
N TYR A 178 -3.98 2.25 -17.38
CA TYR A 178 -4.49 3.28 -16.48
C TYR A 178 -5.10 4.44 -17.27
N ASP A 179 -6.27 4.89 -16.79
CA ASP A 179 -6.85 6.14 -17.25
C ASP A 179 -6.04 7.34 -16.74
N ARG A 180 -6.13 8.46 -17.44
CA ARG A 180 -5.43 9.69 -17.08
C ARG A 180 -5.94 10.27 -15.76
N ASP A 181 -7.24 10.20 -15.58
CA ASP A 181 -7.91 10.57 -14.33
C ASP A 181 -8.90 9.48 -13.94
N TYR A 182 -8.99 9.19 -12.67
CA TYR A 182 -9.96 8.26 -12.14
C TYR A 182 -10.49 8.71 -10.77
N LYS A 183 -11.78 8.48 -10.62
CA LYS A 183 -12.47 8.65 -9.34
C LYS A 183 -12.24 7.38 -8.53
N GLU A 184 -12.00 7.54 -7.24
CA GLU A 184 -11.82 6.43 -6.31
C GLU A 184 -10.53 5.63 -6.54
N GLY A 185 -9.45 6.09 -5.93
CA GLY A 185 -8.20 5.33 -5.91
C GLY A 185 -8.40 3.96 -5.27
N ALA A 186 -7.96 2.90 -5.96
CA ALA A 186 -8.11 1.51 -5.50
C ALA A 186 -7.57 1.23 -4.09
N LYS A 187 -6.74 2.11 -3.55
CA LYS A 187 -6.09 1.96 -2.24
C LYS A 187 -6.49 3.03 -1.23
N ILE A 188 -6.94 4.18 -1.69
CA ILE A 188 -7.43 5.28 -0.87
C ILE A 188 -8.69 5.80 -1.55
N SER A 189 -9.84 5.47 -1.00
CA SER A 189 -11.15 5.59 -1.67
C SER A 189 -11.61 7.03 -1.90
N GLN A 190 -11.09 8.00 -1.15
CA GLN A 190 -11.51 9.40 -1.24
C GLN A 190 -10.68 10.23 -2.22
N GLN A 191 -9.71 9.60 -2.91
CA GLN A 191 -8.86 10.29 -3.86
C GLN A 191 -9.45 10.29 -5.27
N PHE A 192 -9.46 11.48 -5.87
CA PHE A 192 -9.49 11.66 -7.31
C PHE A 192 -8.06 11.82 -7.81
N VAL A 193 -7.62 10.98 -8.69
CA VAL A 193 -6.24 10.97 -9.17
C VAL A 193 -6.18 11.56 -10.56
N ALA A 194 -5.25 12.50 -10.74
CA ALA A 194 -4.88 13.07 -12.03
C ALA A 194 -3.42 12.75 -12.34
N SER A 195 -3.14 12.29 -13.55
CA SER A 195 -1.82 11.95 -14.03
C SER A 195 -1.46 12.83 -15.23
N PRO A 196 -0.95 14.06 -14.99
CA PRO A 196 -0.72 15.04 -16.05
C PRO A 196 0.22 14.58 -17.16
N ILE A 197 1.18 13.72 -16.81
CA ILE A 197 2.24 13.22 -17.69
C ILE A 197 2.02 11.77 -18.13
N ILE A 198 0.76 11.28 -18.13
CA ILE A 198 0.44 9.87 -18.32
C ILE A 198 1.01 9.28 -19.62
N ASP A 199 1.03 10.06 -20.69
CA ASP A 199 1.48 9.65 -22.03
C ASP A 199 2.92 10.08 -22.34
N TRP A 200 3.62 10.69 -21.39
CA TRP A 200 5.02 11.08 -21.59
C TRP A 200 5.95 9.88 -21.59
N PHE A 201 6.92 9.90 -22.49
CA PHE A 201 8.04 8.97 -22.51
C PHE A 201 9.10 9.36 -21.47
N ASP A 202 10.04 8.45 -21.21
CA ASP A 202 11.18 8.75 -20.31
C ASP A 202 12.03 9.89 -20.88
N TYR A 203 12.15 9.95 -22.18
CA TYR A 203 12.78 11.05 -22.92
C TYR A 203 12.14 12.42 -22.60
N ASP A 204 10.82 12.52 -22.52
CA ASP A 204 10.11 13.76 -22.27
C ASP A 204 10.34 14.27 -20.84
N ILE A 205 10.50 13.36 -19.89
CA ILE A 205 10.84 13.67 -18.52
C ILE A 205 12.21 14.37 -18.45
N TRP A 206 13.19 13.80 -19.12
CA TRP A 206 14.53 14.40 -19.17
C TRP A 206 14.55 15.70 -19.97
N LEU A 207 13.81 15.78 -21.07
CA LEU A 207 13.65 17.00 -21.83
C LEU A 207 13.09 18.15 -20.97
N TYR A 208 12.09 17.85 -20.14
CA TYR A 208 11.53 18.83 -19.21
C TYR A 208 12.53 19.25 -18.14
N LEU A 209 13.13 18.30 -17.42
CA LEU A 209 14.07 18.56 -16.34
C LEU A 209 15.25 19.43 -16.81
N LEU A 210 15.82 19.10 -17.95
CA LEU A 210 16.99 19.82 -18.50
C LEU A 210 16.60 21.18 -19.08
N THR A 211 15.45 21.30 -19.74
CA THR A 211 14.98 22.57 -20.32
C THR A 211 14.60 23.58 -19.23
N GLU A 212 13.86 23.15 -18.21
CA GLU A 212 13.42 23.99 -17.10
C GLU A 212 14.47 24.10 -15.98
N ARG A 213 15.62 23.42 -16.13
CA ARG A 213 16.71 23.37 -15.13
C ARG A 213 16.23 22.97 -13.75
N VAL A 214 15.33 22.00 -13.68
CA VAL A 214 14.79 21.50 -12.42
C VAL A 214 15.80 20.53 -11.79
N ASP A 215 16.14 20.73 -10.52
CA ASP A 215 16.98 19.80 -9.76
C ASP A 215 16.29 18.44 -9.61
N PHE A 216 17.07 17.38 -9.62
CA PHE A 216 16.59 16.01 -9.55
C PHE A 216 17.49 15.13 -8.66
N ASN A 217 16.99 13.97 -8.29
CA ASN A 217 17.64 13.02 -7.41
C ASN A 217 18.95 12.49 -7.99
N ASP A 218 20.03 12.57 -7.20
CA ASP A 218 21.39 12.18 -7.62
C ASP A 218 21.52 10.68 -7.91
N ALA A 219 20.63 9.83 -7.42
CA ALA A 219 20.63 8.41 -7.76
C ALA A 219 20.57 8.17 -9.28
N TYR A 220 19.94 9.06 -10.04
CA TYR A 220 19.95 8.97 -11.50
C TYR A 220 21.35 9.19 -12.10
N ARG A 221 22.19 10.01 -11.46
CA ARG A 221 23.59 10.22 -11.86
C ARG A 221 24.46 8.99 -11.59
N TYR A 222 24.07 8.14 -10.65
CA TYR A 222 24.73 6.87 -10.35
C TYR A 222 24.30 5.73 -11.27
N GLY A 223 23.44 5.99 -12.25
CA GLY A 223 23.00 5.03 -13.24
C GLY A 223 21.70 4.30 -12.91
N TYR A 224 21.00 4.70 -11.87
CA TYR A 224 19.65 4.19 -11.64
C TYR A 224 18.67 4.75 -12.65
N THR A 225 17.89 3.89 -13.28
CA THR A 225 16.84 4.30 -14.22
C THR A 225 15.52 4.64 -13.50
N ARG A 226 15.36 4.11 -12.29
CA ARG A 226 14.19 4.30 -11.44
C ARG A 226 14.61 4.41 -9.98
N VAL A 227 14.03 5.37 -9.27
CA VAL A 227 14.24 5.61 -7.84
C VAL A 227 12.99 5.17 -7.05
N GLY A 228 13.20 4.51 -5.94
CA GLY A 228 12.19 3.98 -5.02
C GLY A 228 12.87 3.24 -3.88
N CYS A 229 12.21 2.22 -3.29
CA CYS A 229 12.87 1.39 -2.27
C CYS A 229 14.04 0.62 -2.87
N TRP A 230 15.23 0.71 -2.27
CA TRP A 230 16.45 0.08 -2.81
C TRP A 230 16.36 -1.45 -2.84
N CYS A 231 15.63 -2.10 -1.92
CA CYS A 231 15.42 -3.55 -1.82
C CYS A 231 14.14 -4.05 -2.51
N CYS A 232 13.51 -3.24 -3.35
CA CYS A 232 12.23 -3.59 -3.97
C CYS A 232 12.34 -4.84 -4.86
N PRO A 233 11.40 -5.83 -4.75
CA PRO A 233 11.40 -7.00 -5.63
C PRO A 233 11.14 -6.66 -7.10
N ASN A 234 10.67 -5.44 -7.40
CA ASN A 234 10.49 -4.97 -8.78
C ASN A 234 11.76 -4.32 -9.37
N ASN A 235 12.82 -4.18 -8.59
CA ASN A 235 14.08 -3.65 -9.10
C ASN A 235 14.72 -4.63 -10.09
N SER A 236 15.36 -4.07 -11.13
CA SER A 236 16.16 -4.81 -12.09
C SER A 236 17.43 -5.39 -11.43
N HIS A 237 18.07 -6.34 -12.10
CA HIS A 237 19.39 -6.83 -11.67
C HIS A 237 20.43 -5.70 -11.66
N TRP A 238 20.37 -4.80 -12.64
CA TRP A 238 21.22 -3.61 -12.69
C TRP A 238 21.05 -2.73 -11.44
N ALA A 239 19.82 -2.41 -11.06
CA ALA A 239 19.58 -1.63 -9.83
C ALA A 239 20.04 -2.35 -8.56
N GLN A 240 19.94 -3.68 -8.51
CA GLN A 240 20.47 -4.46 -7.39
C GLN A 240 22.00 -4.43 -7.35
N PHE A 241 22.65 -4.55 -8.51
CA PHE A 241 24.10 -4.41 -8.63
C PHE A 241 24.55 -3.02 -8.14
N LEU A 242 23.93 -1.95 -8.59
CA LEU A 242 24.23 -0.61 -8.10
C LEU A 242 24.01 -0.48 -6.58
N SER A 243 22.94 -1.10 -6.04
CA SER A 243 22.70 -1.09 -4.60
C SER A 243 23.79 -1.83 -3.82
N SER A 244 24.37 -2.90 -4.36
CA SER A 244 25.50 -3.58 -3.73
C SER A 244 26.77 -2.73 -3.70
N LEU A 245 26.94 -1.81 -4.64
CA LEU A 245 28.08 -0.89 -4.69
C LEU A 245 27.90 0.34 -3.80
N TYR A 246 26.74 0.97 -3.88
CA TYR A 246 26.49 2.25 -3.21
C TYR A 246 25.90 2.12 -1.80
N MET A 247 25.36 0.94 -1.44
CA MET A 247 24.78 0.64 -0.13
C MET A 247 25.21 -0.76 0.37
N PRO A 248 26.52 -1.03 0.50
CA PRO A 248 27.03 -2.38 0.75
C PRO A 248 26.54 -2.97 2.08
N GLU A 249 26.41 -2.18 3.13
CA GLU A 249 25.98 -2.67 4.45
C GLU A 249 24.50 -3.07 4.45
N GLN A 250 23.62 -2.20 3.94
CA GLN A 250 22.19 -2.47 3.83
C GLN A 250 21.92 -3.65 2.88
N TYR A 251 22.63 -3.68 1.76
CA TYR A 251 22.54 -4.76 0.78
C TYR A 251 22.95 -6.09 1.40
N LYS A 252 24.07 -6.14 2.13
CA LYS A 252 24.55 -7.34 2.83
C LYS A 252 23.50 -7.82 3.84
N ARG A 253 23.01 -6.92 4.71
CA ARG A 253 22.00 -7.27 5.72
C ARG A 253 20.74 -7.89 5.09
N PHE A 254 20.25 -7.30 4.00
CA PHE A 254 19.09 -7.84 3.31
C PHE A 254 19.38 -9.16 2.60
N ASN A 255 20.55 -9.30 2.00
CA ASN A 255 20.99 -10.55 1.37
C ASN A 255 21.09 -11.70 2.38
N ASP A 256 21.59 -11.44 3.59
CA ASP A 256 21.67 -12.43 4.67
C ASP A 256 20.26 -12.91 5.07
N ILE A 257 19.27 -12.01 5.12
CA ILE A 257 17.86 -12.36 5.35
C ILE A 257 17.33 -13.23 4.20
N LEU A 258 17.61 -12.88 2.95
CA LEU A 258 17.19 -13.67 1.79
C LEU A 258 17.77 -15.08 1.81
N LEU A 259 19.05 -15.23 2.15
CA LEU A 259 19.74 -16.52 2.27
C LEU A 259 19.15 -17.35 3.41
N SER A 260 18.97 -16.75 4.59
CA SER A 260 18.34 -17.41 5.73
C SER A 260 16.94 -17.91 5.38
N PHE A 261 16.15 -17.06 4.71
CA PHE A 261 14.82 -17.43 4.25
C PHE A 261 14.86 -18.57 3.21
N ALA A 262 15.77 -18.54 2.25
CA ALA A 262 15.93 -19.60 1.25
C ALA A 262 16.27 -20.96 1.89
N LYS A 263 17.17 -20.96 2.89
CA LYS A 263 17.51 -22.13 3.69
C LYS A 263 16.30 -22.68 4.45
N LYS A 264 15.53 -21.81 5.14
CA LYS A 264 14.29 -22.16 5.84
C LYS A 264 13.22 -22.75 4.89
N MET A 265 13.21 -22.32 3.64
CA MET A 265 12.34 -22.88 2.59
C MET A 265 12.83 -24.20 2.00
N GLY A 266 13.99 -24.73 2.42
CA GLY A 266 14.57 -25.96 1.90
C GLY A 266 15.03 -25.86 0.45
N LYS A 267 15.52 -24.68 0.02
CA LYS A 267 16.11 -24.54 -1.32
C LYS A 267 17.43 -25.29 -1.38
N THR A 268 17.62 -26.08 -2.43
CA THR A 268 18.84 -26.89 -2.64
C THR A 268 20.09 -26.03 -2.79
N ASP A 269 19.96 -24.92 -3.51
CA ASP A 269 21.00 -23.91 -3.65
C ASP A 269 20.41 -22.54 -3.26
N PRO A 270 20.53 -22.15 -1.97
CA PRO A 270 20.04 -20.88 -1.48
C PRO A 270 20.71 -19.67 -2.12
N GLU A 271 22.00 -19.77 -2.44
CA GLU A 271 22.79 -18.69 -3.02
C GLU A 271 22.36 -18.42 -4.45
N GLU A 272 22.23 -19.46 -5.27
CA GLU A 272 21.70 -19.34 -6.64
C GLU A 272 20.24 -18.84 -6.64
N TYR A 273 19.41 -19.35 -5.74
CA TYR A 273 18.03 -18.89 -5.60
C TYR A 273 17.93 -17.38 -5.32
N VAL A 274 18.81 -16.87 -4.46
CA VAL A 274 18.88 -15.44 -4.16
C VAL A 274 19.47 -14.65 -5.33
N ARG A 275 20.58 -15.12 -5.89
CA ARG A 275 21.31 -14.47 -7.00
C ARG A 275 20.44 -14.37 -8.26
N SER A 276 19.74 -15.44 -8.64
CA SER A 276 18.81 -15.45 -9.78
C SER A 276 17.55 -14.61 -9.56
N GLY A 277 17.29 -14.19 -8.31
CA GLY A 277 16.10 -13.43 -7.95
C GLY A 277 14.85 -14.30 -7.79
N GLY A 278 14.98 -15.59 -7.54
CA GLY A 278 13.86 -16.52 -7.30
C GLY A 278 12.93 -16.08 -6.17
N TRP A 279 13.47 -15.40 -5.16
CA TRP A 279 12.71 -14.83 -4.06
C TRP A 279 11.67 -13.79 -4.50
N LYS A 280 11.91 -13.08 -5.62
CA LYS A 280 11.00 -12.05 -6.14
C LYS A 280 9.65 -12.61 -6.61
N ALA A 281 9.60 -13.88 -6.98
CA ALA A 281 8.40 -14.57 -7.45
C ALA A 281 7.65 -15.31 -6.34
N ARG A 282 8.13 -15.28 -5.10
CA ARG A 282 7.53 -15.97 -3.96
C ARG A 282 6.03 -15.66 -3.82
N GLN A 283 5.25 -16.72 -3.61
CA GLN A 283 3.82 -16.63 -3.35
C GLN A 283 3.50 -17.22 -1.96
N GLY A 284 2.83 -16.43 -1.12
CA GLY A 284 2.37 -16.89 0.20
C GLY A 284 3.48 -17.09 1.24
N GLY A 285 3.09 -17.63 2.38
CA GLY A 285 3.94 -17.91 3.54
C GLY A 285 4.57 -19.31 3.55
N ALA A 286 4.69 -19.99 2.40
CA ALA A 286 5.25 -21.33 2.33
C ALA A 286 6.66 -21.37 2.96
N GLY A 287 6.92 -22.34 3.83
CA GLY A 287 8.20 -22.54 4.51
C GLY A 287 8.41 -21.69 5.76
N MET A 288 7.46 -20.87 6.18
CA MET A 288 7.55 -20.12 7.43
C MET A 288 7.04 -20.95 8.61
N GLU A 289 7.93 -21.33 9.54
CA GLU A 289 7.51 -22.00 10.78
C GLU A 289 6.58 -21.15 11.63
N LEU A 290 6.80 -19.82 11.63
CA LEU A 290 5.91 -18.88 12.30
C LEU A 290 4.46 -19.02 11.85
N SER A 291 4.22 -19.35 10.57
CA SER A 291 2.87 -19.55 10.06
C SER A 291 2.18 -20.77 10.68
N LYS A 292 2.94 -21.76 11.17
CA LYS A 292 2.39 -22.93 11.87
C LYS A 292 2.00 -22.59 13.30
N ASN A 293 2.79 -21.73 13.98
CA ASN A 293 2.59 -21.38 15.39
C ASN A 293 1.55 -20.25 15.59
N VAL A 294 1.28 -19.46 14.56
CA VAL A 294 0.31 -18.35 14.57
C VAL A 294 -0.93 -18.70 13.74
N ALA A 295 -0.96 -19.85 13.08
CA ALA A 295 -2.06 -20.28 12.24
C ALA A 295 -3.31 -20.50 13.08
N ILE A 296 -4.36 -19.76 12.74
CA ILE A 296 -5.70 -20.00 13.22
C ILE A 296 -6.15 -21.35 12.64
N GLU A 297 -6.48 -22.31 13.46
CA GLU A 297 -7.04 -23.57 12.97
C GLU A 297 -8.48 -23.37 12.51
N PHE A 298 -8.76 -23.80 11.28
CA PHE A 298 -10.09 -23.78 10.69
C PHE A 298 -10.57 -25.23 10.52
N LYS A 299 -11.61 -25.60 11.24
CA LYS A 299 -12.22 -26.93 11.11
C LYS A 299 -13.67 -26.79 10.69
N PRO A 300 -14.11 -27.38 9.56
CA PRO A 300 -15.52 -27.45 9.26
C PRO A 300 -16.24 -28.26 10.35
N CYS A 301 -17.45 -27.85 10.67
CA CYS A 301 -18.25 -28.65 11.60
C CYS A 301 -18.69 -29.94 10.89
N ALA A 302 -18.39 -31.11 11.50
CA ALA A 302 -18.71 -32.39 10.91
C ALA A 302 -20.22 -32.66 10.81
N THR A 303 -21.00 -32.05 11.72
CA THR A 303 -22.45 -32.27 11.84
C THR A 303 -23.31 -31.17 11.18
N ASP A 304 -22.71 -30.05 10.81
CA ASP A 304 -23.46 -28.91 10.25
C ASP A 304 -22.59 -28.18 9.21
N ALA A 305 -22.94 -28.30 7.96
CA ALA A 305 -22.26 -27.68 6.83
C ALA A 305 -22.32 -26.13 6.83
N LYS A 306 -23.20 -25.53 7.64
CA LYS A 306 -23.30 -24.07 7.81
C LYS A 306 -22.48 -23.56 8.99
N SER A 307 -21.84 -24.42 9.74
CA SER A 307 -21.06 -24.07 10.92
C SER A 307 -19.57 -24.28 10.70
N PHE A 308 -18.80 -23.35 11.23
CA PHE A 308 -17.34 -23.31 11.13
C PHE A 308 -16.74 -23.14 12.51
N ASN A 309 -15.79 -24.00 12.87
CA ASN A 309 -15.07 -23.94 14.12
C ASN A 309 -13.69 -23.36 13.92
N TYR A 310 -13.28 -22.46 14.78
CA TYR A 310 -11.99 -21.78 14.76
C TYR A 310 -11.33 -21.87 16.12
N SER A 311 -10.09 -22.34 16.15
CA SER A 311 -9.24 -22.28 17.33
C SER A 311 -8.31 -21.08 17.19
N LEU A 312 -8.43 -20.12 18.09
CA LEU A 312 -7.77 -18.81 18.09
C LEU A 312 -6.49 -18.88 18.93
N ASN A 313 -5.53 -18.02 18.65
CA ASN A 313 -4.36 -17.83 19.51
C ASN A 313 -4.61 -16.73 20.57
N LYS A 314 -5.34 -15.66 20.20
CA LYS A 314 -5.74 -14.58 21.11
C LYS A 314 -7.12 -14.92 21.69
N PRO A 315 -7.31 -14.85 23.03
CA PRO A 315 -8.61 -15.07 23.65
C PRO A 315 -9.67 -14.12 23.12
N ILE A 316 -10.92 -14.58 23.08
CA ILE A 316 -12.06 -13.77 22.64
C ILE A 316 -12.28 -12.60 23.61
N THR A 317 -12.28 -11.39 23.10
CA THR A 317 -12.61 -10.14 23.78
C THR A 317 -13.75 -9.44 23.03
N PRO A 318 -14.39 -8.40 23.61
CA PRO A 318 -15.41 -7.61 22.92
C PRO A 318 -14.97 -7.05 21.57
N GLU A 319 -13.69 -6.80 21.39
CA GLU A 319 -13.08 -6.33 20.12
C GLU A 319 -13.34 -7.29 18.94
N LEU A 320 -13.42 -8.60 19.19
CA LEU A 320 -13.75 -9.56 18.13
C LEU A 320 -15.11 -9.25 17.50
N TYR A 321 -16.10 -8.91 18.32
CA TYR A 321 -17.46 -8.64 17.84
C TYR A 321 -17.52 -7.35 17.02
N GLU A 322 -16.71 -6.35 17.35
CA GLU A 322 -16.58 -5.11 16.59
C GLU A 322 -16.28 -5.38 15.12
N LEU A 323 -15.37 -6.31 14.87
CA LEU A 323 -14.97 -6.72 13.51
C LEU A 323 -16.09 -7.43 12.72
N PHE A 324 -17.16 -7.85 13.37
CA PHE A 324 -18.32 -8.46 12.71
C PHE A 324 -19.45 -7.48 12.37
N LYS A 325 -19.40 -6.25 12.83
CA LYS A 325 -20.38 -5.20 12.46
C LYS A 325 -20.56 -5.00 10.95
N PRO A 326 -19.52 -5.17 10.06
CA PRO A 326 -19.75 -5.09 8.63
C PRO A 326 -20.72 -6.13 8.07
N PHE A 327 -20.99 -7.22 8.78
CA PHE A 327 -21.97 -8.23 8.36
C PHE A 327 -23.41 -7.83 8.71
N GLY A 328 -23.63 -7.06 9.78
CA GLY A 328 -24.94 -6.65 10.23
C GLY A 328 -24.94 -6.09 11.66
N THR A 329 -26.12 -5.90 12.20
CA THR A 329 -26.29 -5.39 13.57
C THR A 329 -26.06 -6.50 14.60
N LEU A 330 -25.18 -6.25 15.56
CA LEU A 330 -24.92 -7.18 16.65
C LEU A 330 -26.09 -7.18 17.66
N ASN A 331 -26.55 -8.35 18.04
CA ASN A 331 -27.55 -8.54 19.06
C ASN A 331 -27.06 -9.56 20.09
N PHE A 332 -26.87 -9.11 21.33
CA PHE A 332 -26.38 -9.91 22.44
C PHE A 332 -27.52 -10.53 23.25
N ASP A 333 -28.74 -9.97 23.16
CA ASP A 333 -29.87 -10.35 23.99
C ASP A 333 -30.58 -11.63 23.49
N MET A 334 -30.53 -11.90 22.20
CA MET A 334 -31.12 -13.10 21.61
C MET A 334 -30.35 -14.37 21.94
N GLY A 335 -29.10 -14.25 22.34
CA GLY A 335 -28.18 -15.35 22.53
C GLY A 335 -28.18 -15.88 23.97
N LYS A 336 -27.76 -17.13 24.15
CA LYS A 336 -27.48 -17.70 25.45
C LYS A 336 -26.13 -17.18 25.96
N SER A 337 -26.15 -16.26 26.93
CA SER A 337 -24.92 -15.65 27.48
C SER A 337 -23.94 -16.68 28.04
N ARG A 338 -24.44 -17.77 28.66
CA ARG A 338 -23.62 -18.90 29.14
C ARG A 338 -22.75 -19.54 28.02
N LEU A 339 -23.22 -19.52 26.76
CA LEU A 339 -22.52 -20.09 25.64
C LEU A 339 -21.74 -19.02 24.84
N GLY A 340 -21.81 -17.75 25.25
CA GLY A 340 -21.20 -16.65 24.52
C GLY A 340 -21.81 -16.48 23.11
N GLU A 341 -23.13 -16.63 23.01
CA GLU A 341 -23.84 -16.49 21.74
C GLU A 341 -24.12 -15.02 21.44
N VAL A 342 -23.76 -14.57 20.22
CA VAL A 342 -24.09 -13.25 19.69
C VAL A 342 -24.68 -13.44 18.29
N TYR A 343 -25.86 -12.86 18.09
CA TYR A 343 -26.54 -12.89 16.80
C TYR A 343 -26.17 -11.66 15.97
N ILE A 344 -26.05 -11.85 14.67
CA ILE A 344 -25.91 -10.77 13.71
C ILE A 344 -27.18 -10.73 12.89
N LEU A 345 -27.82 -9.57 12.93
CA LEU A 345 -29.09 -9.32 12.26
C LEU A 345 -28.87 -8.65 10.91
N SER A 346 -29.67 -9.02 9.94
CA SER A 346 -29.71 -8.37 8.63
C SER A 346 -30.07 -6.88 8.76
N PRO A 347 -29.27 -5.95 8.22
CA PRO A 347 -29.61 -4.53 8.24
C PRO A 347 -30.92 -4.18 7.52
N LYS A 348 -31.37 -5.06 6.61
CA LYS A 348 -32.59 -4.85 5.80
C LYS A 348 -33.84 -5.42 6.44
N THR A 349 -33.74 -6.62 7.01
CA THR A 349 -34.92 -7.39 7.49
C THR A 349 -34.98 -7.52 9.00
N ASN A 350 -33.92 -7.12 9.69
CA ASN A 350 -33.72 -7.34 11.14
C ASN A 350 -33.84 -8.81 11.59
N GLN A 351 -33.73 -9.76 10.64
CA GLN A 351 -33.74 -11.20 10.95
C GLN A 351 -32.31 -11.71 11.18
N PRO A 352 -32.15 -12.72 12.03
CA PRO A 352 -30.83 -13.34 12.30
C PRO A 352 -30.26 -13.99 11.05
N ILE A 353 -29.08 -13.53 10.61
CA ILE A 353 -28.37 -14.08 9.45
C ILE A 353 -27.17 -14.92 9.85
N MET A 354 -26.64 -14.70 11.03
CA MET A 354 -25.45 -15.37 11.53
C MET A 354 -25.45 -15.43 13.04
N LYS A 355 -24.82 -16.44 13.59
CA LYS A 355 -24.57 -16.60 15.02
C LYS A 355 -23.09 -16.83 15.27
N LEU A 356 -22.51 -16.05 16.16
CA LEU A 356 -21.19 -16.27 16.75
C LEU A 356 -21.41 -16.99 18.09
N GLN A 357 -20.57 -17.95 18.40
CA GLN A 357 -20.60 -18.65 19.68
C GLN A 357 -19.17 -18.84 20.18
N GLY A 358 -18.84 -18.16 21.26
CA GLY A 358 -17.52 -18.21 21.88
C GLY A 358 -17.53 -17.38 23.17
N ARG A 359 -17.12 -17.98 24.27
CA ARG A 359 -17.10 -17.29 25.58
C ARG A 359 -15.95 -16.29 25.62
N LEU A 360 -16.16 -15.17 26.26
CA LEU A 360 -15.07 -14.23 26.57
C LEU A 360 -13.97 -14.96 27.35
N GLY A 361 -12.73 -14.74 26.93
CA GLY A 361 -11.54 -15.42 27.46
C GLY A 361 -11.26 -16.80 26.87
N SER A 362 -12.19 -17.40 26.10
CA SER A 362 -11.97 -18.66 25.37
C SER A 362 -11.22 -18.43 24.06
N THR A 363 -10.53 -19.44 23.58
CA THR A 363 -9.92 -19.47 22.27
C THR A 363 -10.75 -20.22 21.20
N GLU A 364 -11.89 -20.78 21.58
CA GLU A 364 -12.77 -21.49 20.68
C GLU A 364 -13.93 -20.61 20.20
N LEU A 365 -14.03 -20.45 18.89
CA LEU A 365 -15.08 -19.68 18.23
C LEU A 365 -15.81 -20.56 17.20
N LYS A 366 -17.14 -20.65 17.32
CA LYS A 366 -18.01 -21.25 16.31
C LYS A 366 -18.82 -20.16 15.61
N ILE A 367 -18.86 -20.18 14.28
CA ILE A 367 -19.69 -19.30 13.47
C ILE A 367 -20.70 -20.15 12.71
N THR A 368 -21.99 -19.85 12.85
CA THR A 368 -23.08 -20.52 12.14
C THR A 368 -23.80 -19.53 11.23
N ILE A 369 -23.97 -19.88 9.96
CA ILE A 369 -24.77 -19.13 9.01
C ILE A 369 -26.23 -19.58 9.13
N LEU A 370 -27.14 -18.64 9.43
CA LEU A 370 -28.55 -18.93 9.68
C LEU A 370 -29.43 -18.72 8.44
N ASP A 371 -29.19 -17.65 7.73
CA ASP A 371 -29.97 -17.25 6.55
C ASP A 371 -29.11 -17.15 5.29
N THR A 372 -28.95 -18.27 4.60
CA THR A 372 -28.47 -18.31 3.22
C THR A 372 -29.08 -19.54 2.54
N PRO A 373 -29.66 -19.41 1.35
CA PRO A 373 -30.07 -20.58 0.57
C PRO A 373 -28.85 -21.48 0.38
N ILE A 374 -28.88 -22.70 0.94
CA ILE A 374 -27.78 -23.67 0.91
C ILE A 374 -27.38 -24.08 -0.50
N ALA A 375 -28.19 -23.78 -1.49
CA ALA A 375 -28.02 -24.16 -2.89
C ALA A 375 -26.76 -23.62 -3.57
N ALA A 376 -25.96 -22.76 -2.91
CA ALA A 376 -24.74 -22.22 -3.50
C ALA A 376 -23.52 -22.49 -2.60
N ARG A 377 -22.93 -23.69 -2.70
CA ARG A 377 -21.63 -24.04 -2.09
C ARG A 377 -20.57 -22.94 -2.32
N LYS A 378 -20.57 -22.30 -3.48
CA LYS A 378 -19.70 -21.15 -3.81
C LYS A 378 -19.93 -19.97 -2.90
N LYS A 379 -21.18 -19.61 -2.55
CA LYS A 379 -21.51 -18.50 -1.63
C LYS A 379 -21.05 -18.78 -0.21
N THR A 380 -21.15 -20.00 0.26
CA THR A 380 -20.68 -20.43 1.59
C THR A 380 -19.17 -20.26 1.72
N VAL A 381 -18.40 -20.67 0.71
CA VAL A 381 -16.94 -20.50 0.65
C VAL A 381 -16.55 -19.01 0.63
N GLU A 382 -17.26 -18.18 -0.14
CA GLU A 382 -17.02 -16.73 -0.17
C GLU A 382 -17.28 -16.06 1.17
N ILE A 383 -18.32 -16.48 1.88
CA ILE A 383 -18.66 -15.98 3.22
C ILE A 383 -17.61 -16.43 4.24
N GLU A 384 -17.19 -17.68 4.19
CA GLU A 384 -16.14 -18.22 5.06
C GLU A 384 -14.82 -17.46 4.89
N LEU A 385 -14.45 -17.10 3.66
CA LEU A 385 -13.26 -16.28 3.40
C LEU A 385 -13.36 -14.91 4.06
N LYS A 386 -14.55 -14.32 4.15
CA LYS A 386 -14.79 -13.07 4.85
C LYS A 386 -14.63 -13.23 6.38
N PHE A 387 -15.12 -14.32 6.95
CA PHE A 387 -14.89 -14.65 8.37
C PHE A 387 -13.41 -14.80 8.67
N LYS A 388 -12.70 -15.59 7.86
CA LYS A 388 -11.25 -15.77 7.98
C LYS A 388 -10.50 -14.45 7.94
N CYS A 389 -10.95 -13.51 7.11
CA CYS A 389 -10.36 -12.17 7.06
C CYS A 389 -10.52 -11.41 8.38
N GLN A 390 -11.73 -11.41 8.95
CA GLN A 390 -11.99 -10.69 10.21
C GLN A 390 -11.30 -11.33 11.41
N ILE A 391 -11.29 -12.65 11.48
CA ILE A 391 -10.55 -13.39 12.51
C ILE A 391 -9.04 -13.11 12.39
N THR A 392 -8.49 -13.09 11.18
CA THR A 392 -7.07 -12.73 10.96
C THR A 392 -6.77 -11.32 11.43
N LYS A 393 -7.65 -10.35 11.18
CA LYS A 393 -7.48 -8.98 11.68
C LYS A 393 -7.45 -8.95 13.21
N TYR A 394 -8.36 -9.66 13.83
CA TYR A 394 -8.41 -9.77 15.29
C TYR A 394 -7.13 -10.33 15.89
N GLN A 395 -6.58 -11.37 15.27
CA GLN A 395 -5.41 -12.08 15.77
C GLN A 395 -4.07 -11.38 15.45
N LEU A 396 -3.96 -10.73 14.29
CA LEU A 396 -2.69 -10.42 13.64
C LEU A 396 -2.66 -9.02 13.02
N CYS A 397 -3.44 -8.07 13.52
CA CYS A 397 -3.41 -6.71 13.00
C CYS A 397 -2.04 -6.07 13.22
N THR A 398 -1.49 -5.46 12.16
CA THR A 398 -0.19 -4.76 12.18
C THR A 398 -0.33 -3.25 12.11
N GLY A 399 -1.52 -2.70 12.28
CA GLY A 399 -1.73 -1.26 12.19
C GLY A 399 -1.51 -0.65 10.80
N CYS A 400 -1.69 -1.41 9.71
CA CYS A 400 -1.38 -0.93 8.36
C CYS A 400 -2.41 0.06 7.76
N HIS A 401 -3.48 0.40 8.48
CA HIS A 401 -4.56 1.33 8.07
C HIS A 401 -5.26 1.02 6.73
N ALA A 402 -5.02 -0.15 6.14
CA ALA A 402 -5.59 -0.48 4.83
C ALA A 402 -7.13 -0.56 4.86
N CYS A 403 -7.71 -1.05 5.95
CA CYS A 403 -9.17 -1.18 6.12
C CYS A 403 -9.87 0.18 6.18
N GLU A 404 -9.25 1.16 6.86
CA GLU A 404 -9.75 2.54 6.90
C GLU A 404 -9.65 3.21 5.55
N ASN A 405 -8.51 3.03 4.86
CA ASN A 405 -8.25 3.70 3.58
C ASN A 405 -9.21 3.28 2.46
N VAL A 406 -9.72 2.04 2.50
CA VAL A 406 -10.69 1.55 1.52
C VAL A 406 -12.13 1.84 1.90
N CYS A 407 -12.39 2.29 3.13
CA CYS A 407 -13.73 2.61 3.58
C CYS A 407 -14.20 3.96 3.00
N LYS A 408 -15.14 3.92 2.05
CA LYS A 408 -15.71 5.10 1.40
C LYS A 408 -16.55 5.98 2.34
N PHE A 409 -17.01 5.40 3.44
CA PHE A 409 -17.94 6.02 4.39
C PHE A 409 -17.28 6.46 5.68
N ASN A 410 -15.95 6.29 5.80
CA ASN A 410 -15.21 6.55 7.04
C ASN A 410 -15.87 5.91 8.27
N ALA A 411 -16.34 4.68 8.11
CA ALA A 411 -17.01 3.94 9.17
C ALA A 411 -16.06 3.08 10.02
N ILE A 412 -14.78 2.97 9.62
CA ILE A 412 -13.80 2.14 10.32
C ILE A 412 -12.66 3.03 10.79
N HIS A 413 -12.32 2.88 12.05
CA HIS A 413 -11.18 3.54 12.68
C HIS A 413 -10.30 2.49 13.34
N LEU A 414 -9.01 2.62 13.11
CA LEU A 414 -7.98 1.80 13.71
C LEU A 414 -7.26 2.65 14.76
N ILE A 415 -7.50 2.34 16.01
CA ILE A 415 -7.04 3.13 17.16
C ILE A 415 -5.93 2.37 17.86
N LYS A 416 -4.86 3.07 18.17
CA LYS A 416 -3.75 2.56 18.95
C LYS A 416 -4.14 2.54 20.43
N ASN A 417 -3.86 1.44 21.14
CA ASN A 417 -4.28 1.27 22.54
C ASN A 417 -3.55 2.21 23.51
N GLY A 418 -2.32 2.58 23.20
CA GLY A 418 -1.52 3.53 23.97
C GLY A 418 -0.39 4.12 23.14
N PRO A 419 0.26 5.20 23.57
CA PRO A 419 1.33 5.87 22.80
C PRO A 419 2.52 4.94 22.53
N ASP A 420 2.82 4.04 23.48
CA ASP A 420 3.94 3.09 23.42
C ASP A 420 3.51 1.67 23.01
N ASP A 421 2.20 1.45 22.78
CA ASP A 421 1.63 0.16 22.46
C ASP A 421 1.82 -0.15 20.95
N THR A 422 2.09 -1.40 20.61
CA THR A 422 2.10 -1.90 19.24
C THR A 422 0.75 -2.45 18.80
N ASP A 423 -0.20 -2.54 19.74
CA ASP A 423 -1.51 -3.11 19.52
C ASP A 423 -2.55 -2.06 19.11
N TYR A 424 -3.43 -2.48 18.22
CA TYR A 424 -4.52 -1.68 17.68
C TYR A 424 -5.85 -2.38 17.90
N HIS A 425 -6.87 -1.59 18.17
CA HIS A 425 -8.25 -2.07 18.14
C HIS A 425 -9.06 -1.36 17.04
N TYR A 426 -10.19 -1.96 16.70
CA TYR A 426 -11.09 -1.43 15.69
C TYR A 426 -12.30 -0.78 16.35
N GLU A 427 -12.68 0.39 15.85
CA GLU A 427 -13.98 1.00 16.08
C GLU A 427 -14.72 1.10 14.76
N ILE A 428 -15.94 0.54 14.70
CA ILE A 428 -16.76 0.57 13.50
C ILE A 428 -18.07 1.29 13.81
N ASP A 429 -18.21 2.48 13.21
CA ASP A 429 -19.43 3.28 13.34
C ASP A 429 -20.58 2.63 12.57
N SER A 430 -21.50 2.01 13.30
CA SER A 430 -22.66 1.33 12.74
C SER A 430 -23.63 2.26 12.01
N LYS A 431 -23.60 3.58 12.30
CA LYS A 431 -24.46 4.57 11.60
C LYS A 431 -23.88 4.93 10.23
N LYS A 432 -22.56 4.89 10.06
CA LYS A 432 -21.87 5.16 8.80
C LYS A 432 -21.64 3.89 7.96
N CYS A 433 -21.61 2.71 8.59
CA CYS A 433 -21.34 1.45 7.89
C CYS A 433 -22.53 1.03 7.03
N VAL A 434 -22.32 0.94 5.71
CA VAL A 434 -23.35 0.51 4.74
C VAL A 434 -23.21 -0.97 4.35
N HIS A 435 -22.42 -1.74 5.06
CA HIS A 435 -22.22 -3.19 4.84
C HIS A 435 -21.74 -3.57 3.43
N CYS A 436 -20.92 -2.73 2.79
CA CYS A 436 -20.42 -2.94 1.42
C CYS A 436 -19.30 -4.00 1.32
N TYR A 437 -18.74 -4.44 2.44
CA TYR A 437 -17.63 -5.41 2.54
C TYR A 437 -16.29 -4.97 1.93
N GLU A 438 -16.11 -3.73 1.49
CA GLU A 438 -14.83 -3.26 0.93
C GLU A 438 -13.67 -3.45 1.91
N CYS A 439 -13.89 -3.18 3.20
CA CYS A 439 -12.88 -3.40 4.24
C CYS A 439 -12.51 -4.89 4.43
N ILE A 440 -13.34 -5.82 3.99
CA ILE A 440 -13.12 -7.26 4.08
C ILE A 440 -12.58 -7.81 2.77
N GLY A 441 -13.03 -7.27 1.63
CA GLY A 441 -12.70 -7.79 0.29
C GLY A 441 -11.46 -7.21 -0.37
N HIS A 442 -10.87 -6.14 0.18
CA HIS A 442 -9.71 -5.49 -0.43
C HIS A 442 -8.52 -6.46 -0.61
N PHE A 443 -7.66 -6.18 -1.58
CA PHE A 443 -6.50 -7.02 -1.94
C PHE A 443 -6.85 -8.46 -2.41
N ASN A 444 -7.98 -8.66 -3.09
CA ASN A 444 -8.39 -9.96 -3.62
C ASN A 444 -8.44 -11.08 -2.55
N GLY A 445 -8.88 -10.79 -1.37
CA GLY A 445 -8.98 -11.79 -0.31
C GLY A 445 -8.82 -11.24 1.10
N GLY A 446 -8.95 -9.93 1.25
CA GLY A 446 -8.98 -9.26 2.54
C GLY A 446 -7.60 -8.93 3.09
N CYS A 447 -7.45 -8.99 4.40
CA CYS A 447 -6.25 -8.59 5.11
C CYS A 447 -4.97 -9.22 4.53
N TYR A 448 -3.92 -8.41 4.32
CA TYR A 448 -2.62 -8.91 3.85
C TYR A 448 -2.05 -9.99 4.74
N MET A 449 -2.29 -9.92 6.06
CA MET A 449 -1.80 -10.90 7.00
C MET A 449 -2.33 -12.30 6.69
N ARG A 450 -3.58 -12.42 6.23
CA ARG A 450 -4.14 -13.69 5.79
C ARG A 450 -3.35 -14.31 4.63
N ARG A 451 -2.88 -13.50 3.68
CA ARG A 451 -2.10 -13.97 2.52
C ARG A 451 -0.65 -14.29 2.87
N VAL A 452 -0.09 -13.59 3.84
CA VAL A 452 1.32 -13.69 4.21
C VAL A 452 1.56 -14.83 5.19
N LEU A 453 0.67 -15.01 6.19
CA LEU A 453 0.89 -15.93 7.29
C LEU A 453 0.22 -17.29 7.10
N LEU A 454 -0.87 -17.37 6.36
CA LEU A 454 -1.51 -18.67 6.10
C LEU A 454 -0.71 -19.42 5.02
N PRO A 455 -0.09 -20.58 5.35
CA PRO A 455 0.42 -21.45 4.32
C PRO A 455 -0.75 -21.88 3.42
N ARG A 456 -0.54 -21.90 2.12
CA ARG A 456 -1.45 -22.64 1.23
C ARG A 456 -1.35 -24.10 1.65
N GLY A 457 -2.33 -24.58 2.43
CA GLY A 457 -2.41 -26.00 2.79
C GLY A 457 -2.43 -26.85 1.52
N LYS A 458 -1.82 -28.04 1.56
CA LYS A 458 -1.94 -29.08 0.53
C LYS A 458 -3.39 -29.54 0.40
N GLY A 459 -4.31 -28.72 0.00
CA GLY A 459 -5.74 -28.98 -0.07
C GLY A 459 -6.55 -27.84 -0.68
N TYR A 460 -5.95 -26.67 -0.88
CA TYR A 460 -6.51 -25.63 -1.72
C TYR A 460 -6.01 -25.83 -3.15
N SER A 461 -6.64 -26.73 -3.89
CA SER A 461 -6.53 -26.75 -5.35
C SER A 461 -7.12 -25.45 -5.87
N GLU A 462 -6.40 -24.77 -6.75
CA GLU A 462 -6.87 -23.57 -7.48
C GLU A 462 -7.92 -23.95 -8.55
N ASN A 463 -8.67 -25.04 -8.38
CA ASN A 463 -9.77 -25.43 -9.24
C ASN A 463 -11.08 -25.05 -8.56
N GLY A 464 -11.49 -23.80 -8.79
CA GLY A 464 -12.77 -23.26 -8.38
C GLY A 464 -12.89 -21.80 -8.83
#